data_5f026b6ac697a29ee9c46dbac63066a1
#
_entry.id   5f026b6ac697a29ee9c46dbac63066a1
#
_cell.length_a   1.000
_cell.length_b   1.000
_cell.length_c   1.000
_cell.angle_alpha   90.00
_cell.angle_beta   90.00
_cell.angle_gamma   90.00
#
_symmetry.space_group_name_H-M   'P 1'
#
loop_
_entity.id
_entity.type
_entity.pdbx_description
1 polymer ?
#
loop_
_entity_poly.entity_id
_entity_poly.type
_entity_poly.pdbx_seq_one_letter_code
_entity_poly.pdbx_strand_id
1 'polypeptide(L)'
;MTLAGLITYSGALAVAAAIPGPGVTALVARALGSGFRSSLFMSLGLIVGDLCYLTAVVLGLAFVAQTFGTVFLIIKWLGVAYLCYLAWVFWTAGITPEMVEARKAKGGLLASFVSGLTVTLGNPKTMIFYLALVPTLVDLHALTAADYGILVLCTVVVLLIVLVPYLALAAKARWLLRTPRALKALNRTAASFMGGAAAAIALR
;
A
#
# COMPACT_ATOMS: atom_id res chain seq x y z
N MET A 1 -5.05 -10.80 22.34
CA MET A 1 -5.25 -11.19 20.91
C MET A 1 -4.92 -12.67 20.73
N THR A 2 -5.65 -13.42 19.86
CA THR A 2 -5.37 -14.85 19.60
C THR A 2 -4.28 -15.01 18.53
N LEU A 3 -3.52 -16.10 18.58
CA LEU A 3 -2.52 -16.43 17.56
C LEU A 3 -3.16 -16.55 16.16
N ALA A 4 -4.35 -17.14 16.08
CA ALA A 4 -5.10 -17.26 14.83
C ALA A 4 -5.45 -15.88 14.25
N GLY A 5 -5.90 -14.93 15.06
CA GLY A 5 -6.17 -13.56 14.63
C GLY A 5 -4.91 -12.86 14.12
N LEU A 6 -3.76 -13.05 14.78
CA LEU A 6 -2.48 -12.49 14.35
C LEU A 6 -2.04 -13.05 12.98
N ILE A 7 -2.16 -14.37 12.80
CA ILE A 7 -1.82 -15.03 11.52
C ILE A 7 -2.74 -14.53 10.40
N THR A 8 -4.05 -14.45 10.66
CA THR A 8 -5.04 -13.97 9.68
C THR A 8 -4.79 -12.53 9.30
N TYR A 9 -4.53 -11.65 10.27
CA TYR A 9 -4.16 -10.25 10.04
C TYR A 9 -2.88 -10.13 9.20
N SER A 10 -1.82 -10.83 9.61
CA SER A 10 -0.52 -10.79 8.93
C SER A 10 -0.61 -11.33 7.50
N GLY A 11 -1.35 -12.43 7.30
CA GLY A 11 -1.60 -13.00 5.98
C GLY A 11 -2.41 -12.07 5.08
N ALA A 12 -3.48 -11.47 5.60
CA ALA A 12 -4.29 -10.51 4.87
C ALA A 12 -3.48 -9.25 4.50
N LEU A 13 -2.66 -8.74 5.42
CA LEU A 13 -1.78 -7.62 5.18
C LEU A 13 -0.73 -7.95 4.11
N ALA A 14 -0.10 -9.14 4.19
CA ALA A 14 0.88 -9.58 3.21
C ALA A 14 0.29 -9.66 1.80
N VAL A 15 -0.89 -10.26 1.67
CA VAL A 15 -1.62 -10.33 0.39
C VAL A 15 -1.99 -8.93 -0.10
N ALA A 16 -2.55 -8.09 0.77
CA ALA A 16 -2.90 -6.72 0.41
C ALA A 16 -1.67 -5.92 -0.03
N ALA A 17 -0.54 -6.02 0.68
CA ALA A 17 0.69 -5.31 0.33
C ALA A 17 1.35 -5.86 -0.95
N ALA A 18 1.27 -7.17 -1.19
CA ALA A 18 1.83 -7.81 -2.37
C ALA A 18 1.07 -7.47 -3.66
N ILE A 19 -0.21 -7.15 -3.59
CA ILE A 19 -0.97 -6.67 -4.75
C ILE A 19 -0.44 -5.29 -5.14
N PRO A 20 0.12 -5.11 -6.37
CA PRO A 20 0.63 -3.81 -6.80
C PRO A 20 -0.44 -2.74 -6.75
N GLY A 21 -0.18 -1.67 -6.05
CA GLY A 21 -1.03 -0.50 -5.91
C GLY A 21 -0.20 0.79 -5.98
N PRO A 22 -0.79 1.96 -5.69
CA PRO A 22 -0.09 3.25 -5.77
C PRO A 22 1.23 3.27 -5.00
N GLY A 23 1.24 2.67 -3.79
CA GLY A 23 2.44 2.59 -2.94
C GLY A 23 3.57 1.79 -3.58
N VAL A 24 3.29 0.53 -3.97
CA VAL A 24 4.29 -0.34 -4.61
C VAL A 24 4.77 0.26 -5.93
N THR A 25 3.86 0.82 -6.72
CA THR A 25 4.21 1.43 -8.01
C THR A 25 5.10 2.66 -7.85
N ALA A 26 4.79 3.53 -6.90
CA ALA A 26 5.63 4.68 -6.57
C ALA A 26 7.00 4.25 -6.03
N LEU A 27 7.03 3.17 -5.21
CA LEU A 27 8.25 2.57 -4.68
C LEU A 27 9.15 2.02 -5.81
N VAL A 28 8.58 1.25 -6.74
CA VAL A 28 9.27 0.71 -7.90
C VAL A 28 9.81 1.84 -8.78
N ALA A 29 8.98 2.85 -9.10
CA ALA A 29 9.41 4.01 -9.87
C ALA A 29 10.56 4.76 -9.17
N ARG A 30 10.53 4.89 -7.84
CA ARG A 30 11.61 5.48 -7.05
C ARG A 30 12.89 4.65 -7.10
N ALA A 31 12.76 3.31 -7.02
CA ALA A 31 13.89 2.39 -7.09
C ALA A 31 14.58 2.45 -8.46
N LEU A 32 13.80 2.49 -9.53
CA LEU A 32 14.28 2.64 -10.90
C LEU A 32 14.98 4.00 -11.13
N GLY A 33 14.40 5.09 -10.63
CA GLY A 33 14.92 6.45 -10.80
C GLY A 33 16.10 6.78 -9.89
N SER A 34 15.97 6.55 -8.58
CA SER A 34 16.88 7.06 -7.54
C SER A 34 17.65 5.95 -6.79
N GLY A 35 17.42 4.68 -7.13
CA GLY A 35 18.13 3.52 -6.58
C GLY A 35 17.62 3.06 -5.21
N PHE A 36 18.27 2.01 -4.67
CA PHE A 36 17.85 1.27 -3.48
C PHE A 36 17.70 2.14 -2.23
N ARG A 37 18.70 2.96 -1.90
CA ARG A 37 18.73 3.74 -0.66
C ARG A 37 17.54 4.72 -0.56
N SER A 38 17.26 5.45 -1.65
CA SER A 38 16.14 6.40 -1.71
C SER A 38 14.79 5.68 -1.58
N SER A 39 14.67 4.50 -2.19
CA SER A 39 13.45 3.69 -2.13
C SER A 39 13.24 3.07 -0.76
N LEU A 40 14.32 2.69 -0.07
CA LEU A 40 14.24 2.20 1.30
C LEU A 40 13.66 3.27 2.23
N PHE A 41 14.11 4.54 2.11
CA PHE A 41 13.52 5.63 2.89
C PHE A 41 12.06 5.90 2.50
N MET A 42 11.71 5.74 1.24
CA MET A 42 10.32 5.81 0.80
C MET A 42 9.48 4.67 1.38
N SER A 43 10.01 3.44 1.45
CA SER A 43 9.29 2.31 2.06
C SER A 43 9.06 2.51 3.56
N LEU A 44 10.00 3.12 4.27
CA LEU A 44 9.79 3.51 5.67
C LEU A 44 8.66 4.53 5.81
N GLY A 45 8.55 5.49 4.88
CA GLY A 45 7.43 6.43 4.84
C GLY A 45 6.09 5.73 4.58
N LEU A 46 6.06 4.77 3.64
CA LEU A 46 4.87 3.94 3.41
C LEU A 46 4.45 3.21 4.69
N ILE A 47 5.38 2.54 5.36
CA ILE A 47 5.13 1.79 6.61
C ILE A 47 4.59 2.70 7.71
N VAL A 48 5.18 3.88 7.90
CA VAL A 48 4.68 4.85 8.90
C VAL A 48 3.25 5.28 8.56
N GLY A 49 2.92 5.47 7.29
CA GLY A 49 1.54 5.75 6.87
C GLY A 49 0.57 4.62 7.20
N ASP A 50 0.99 3.37 7.01
CA ASP A 50 0.22 2.19 7.42
C ASP A 50 0.02 2.17 8.95
N LEU A 51 1.05 2.47 9.74
CA LEU A 51 0.96 2.58 11.20
C LEU A 51 0.04 3.71 11.65
N CYS A 52 -0.01 4.84 10.94
CA CYS A 52 -0.98 5.89 11.21
C CYS A 52 -2.43 5.38 11.06
N TYR A 53 -2.72 4.63 10.01
CA TYR A 53 -4.03 4.01 9.83
C TYR A 53 -4.34 2.96 10.89
N LEU A 54 -3.37 2.06 11.21
CA LEU A 54 -3.53 1.08 12.27
C LEU A 54 -3.86 1.75 13.62
N THR A 55 -3.10 2.78 13.97
CA THR A 55 -3.31 3.55 15.20
C THR A 55 -4.69 4.21 15.21
N ALA A 56 -5.08 4.82 14.10
CA ALA A 56 -6.40 5.45 13.95
C ALA A 56 -7.54 4.44 14.16
N VAL A 57 -7.41 3.25 13.61
CA VAL A 57 -8.40 2.17 13.79
C VAL A 57 -8.47 1.70 15.24
N VAL A 58 -7.32 1.48 15.87
CA VAL A 58 -7.26 1.03 17.28
C VAL A 58 -7.79 2.11 18.23
N LEU A 59 -7.59 3.39 17.94
CA LEU A 59 -8.14 4.51 18.73
C LEU A 59 -9.65 4.73 18.52
N GLY A 60 -10.33 3.84 17.79
CA GLY A 60 -11.78 3.85 17.68
C GLY A 60 -12.35 4.60 16.46
N LEU A 61 -11.54 5.11 15.55
CA LEU A 61 -12.06 5.69 14.31
C LEU A 61 -12.86 4.65 13.48
N ALA A 62 -12.57 3.36 13.65
CA ALA A 62 -13.36 2.27 13.06
C ALA A 62 -14.78 2.20 13.64
N PHE A 63 -14.97 2.54 14.91
CA PHE A 63 -16.29 2.61 15.53
C PHE A 63 -17.17 3.70 14.92
N VAL A 64 -16.57 4.86 14.62
CA VAL A 64 -17.27 5.95 13.91
C VAL A 64 -17.68 5.50 12.51
N ALA A 65 -16.82 4.80 11.79
CA ALA A 65 -17.13 4.28 10.47
C ALA A 65 -18.23 3.19 10.49
N GLN A 66 -18.26 2.35 11.52
CA GLN A 66 -19.30 1.31 11.69
C GLN A 66 -20.64 1.87 12.15
N THR A 67 -20.65 2.89 13.02
CA THR A 67 -21.87 3.55 13.50
C THR A 67 -22.55 4.33 12.38
N PHE A 68 -21.80 4.85 11.43
CA PHE A 68 -22.31 5.52 10.24
C PHE A 68 -22.22 4.59 9.01
N GLY A 69 -22.98 3.49 8.99
CA GLY A 69 -22.98 2.49 7.91
C GLY A 69 -23.08 3.06 6.49
N THR A 70 -23.82 4.16 6.31
CA THR A 70 -23.89 4.89 5.05
C THR A 70 -22.55 5.53 4.66
N VAL A 71 -21.82 6.10 5.62
CA VAL A 71 -20.50 6.68 5.38
C VAL A 71 -19.51 5.59 4.95
N PHE A 72 -19.57 4.42 5.59
CA PHE A 72 -18.75 3.27 5.21
C PHE A 72 -19.07 2.79 3.79
N LEU A 73 -20.35 2.74 3.41
CA LEU A 73 -20.76 2.38 2.07
C LEU A 73 -20.25 3.38 1.02
N ILE A 74 -20.29 4.67 1.31
CA ILE A 74 -19.75 5.73 0.46
C ILE A 74 -18.23 5.53 0.31
N ILE A 75 -17.50 5.35 1.41
CA ILE A 75 -16.04 5.13 1.39
C ILE A 75 -15.68 3.88 0.58
N LYS A 76 -16.44 2.78 0.75
CA LYS A 76 -16.26 1.55 -0.02
C LYS A 76 -16.36 1.82 -1.53
N TRP A 77 -17.45 2.47 -1.97
CA TRP A 77 -17.68 2.71 -3.39
C TRP A 77 -16.74 3.75 -4.00
N LEU A 78 -16.36 4.77 -3.24
CA LEU A 78 -15.29 5.69 -3.65
C LEU A 78 -13.96 4.96 -3.82
N GLY A 79 -13.64 4.01 -2.93
CA GLY A 79 -12.45 3.18 -3.04
C GLY A 79 -12.48 2.28 -4.28
N VAL A 80 -13.61 1.63 -4.56
CA VAL A 80 -13.80 0.84 -5.79
C VAL A 80 -13.62 1.72 -7.04
N ALA A 81 -14.29 2.87 -7.10
CA ALA A 81 -14.16 3.81 -8.21
C ALA A 81 -12.71 4.27 -8.41
N TYR A 82 -12.01 4.57 -7.33
CA TYR A 82 -10.62 4.98 -7.39
C TYR A 82 -9.67 3.84 -7.84
N LEU A 83 -9.89 2.61 -7.38
CA LEU A 83 -9.11 1.47 -7.86
C LEU A 83 -9.34 1.20 -9.34
N CYS A 84 -10.57 1.36 -9.83
CA CYS A 84 -10.90 1.29 -11.25
C CYS A 84 -10.20 2.42 -12.04
N TYR A 85 -10.22 3.66 -11.52
CA TYR A 85 -9.50 4.78 -12.10
C TYR A 85 -7.99 4.52 -12.18
N LEU A 86 -7.39 4.01 -11.11
CA LEU A 86 -5.96 3.65 -11.12
C LEU A 86 -5.68 2.50 -12.09
N ALA A 87 -6.52 1.48 -12.15
CA ALA A 87 -6.39 0.40 -13.11
C ALA A 87 -6.39 0.95 -14.54
N TRP A 88 -7.27 1.88 -14.85
CA TRP A 88 -7.31 2.59 -16.14
C TRP A 88 -6.02 3.39 -16.40
N VAL A 89 -5.57 4.20 -15.44
CA VAL A 89 -4.35 5.00 -15.56
C VAL A 89 -3.13 4.12 -15.81
N PHE A 90 -3.00 3.01 -15.07
CA PHE A 90 -1.88 2.08 -15.27
C PHE A 90 -1.98 1.29 -16.57
N TRP A 91 -3.18 1.02 -17.04
CA TRP A 91 -3.38 0.35 -18.33
C TRP A 91 -3.01 1.25 -19.51
N THR A 92 -3.33 2.54 -19.43
CA THR A 92 -3.16 3.51 -20.51
C THR A 92 -1.80 4.21 -20.51
N ALA A 93 -1.41 4.78 -19.39
CA ALA A 93 -0.17 5.58 -19.24
C ALA A 93 0.85 4.90 -18.32
N GLY A 94 0.47 4.57 -17.08
CA GLY A 94 1.30 3.92 -16.08
C GLY A 94 2.61 4.66 -15.77
N ILE A 95 3.64 3.89 -15.41
CA ILE A 95 5.01 4.40 -15.24
C ILE A 95 5.63 4.56 -16.62
N THR A 96 6.05 5.79 -16.96
CA THR A 96 6.75 6.07 -18.22
C THR A 96 8.25 6.22 -17.98
N PRO A 97 9.09 6.03 -19.03
CA PRO A 97 10.54 6.26 -18.94
C PRO A 97 10.88 7.67 -18.45
N GLU A 98 10.12 8.67 -18.89
CA GLU A 98 10.31 10.09 -18.54
C GLU A 98 10.06 10.32 -17.04
N MET A 99 9.04 9.66 -16.46
CA MET A 99 8.77 9.71 -15.02
C MET A 99 9.92 9.10 -14.21
N VAL A 100 10.54 8.04 -14.72
CA VAL A 100 11.72 7.42 -14.10
C VAL A 100 12.91 8.37 -14.15
N GLU A 101 13.11 9.07 -15.25
CA GLU A 101 14.20 10.03 -15.41
C GLU A 101 13.99 11.33 -14.61
N ALA A 102 12.78 11.88 -14.61
CA ALA A 102 12.44 13.08 -13.85
C ALA A 102 12.65 12.92 -12.33
N ARG A 103 12.45 11.69 -11.80
CA ARG A 103 12.67 11.39 -10.38
C ARG A 103 14.14 11.19 -9.99
N LYS A 104 15.08 11.15 -10.96
CA LYS A 104 16.52 11.11 -10.68
C LYS A 104 17.03 12.36 -9.95
N ALA A 105 16.38 13.47 -10.09
CA ALA A 105 17.04 14.76 -9.91
C ALA A 105 16.80 15.46 -8.58
N LYS A 106 15.73 15.24 -7.82
CA LYS A 106 15.43 16.17 -6.72
C LYS A 106 14.75 15.49 -5.52
N GLY A 107 15.49 15.41 -4.42
CA GLY A 107 14.96 15.15 -3.10
C GLY A 107 15.87 14.21 -2.29
N GLY A 108 16.35 14.70 -1.15
CA GLY A 108 17.09 13.92 -0.18
C GLY A 108 16.27 12.74 0.39
N LEU A 109 16.88 11.98 1.29
CA LEU A 109 16.24 10.82 1.91
C LEU A 109 14.94 11.18 2.64
N LEU A 110 14.90 12.37 3.28
CA LEU A 110 13.70 12.90 3.93
C LEU A 110 12.56 13.12 2.93
N ALA A 111 12.83 13.69 1.77
CA ALA A 111 11.81 13.87 0.73
C ALA A 111 11.27 12.53 0.21
N SER A 112 12.11 11.48 0.17
CA SER A 112 11.67 10.13 -0.16
C SER A 112 10.74 9.56 0.90
N PHE A 113 11.08 9.71 2.18
CA PHE A 113 10.24 9.31 3.31
C PHE A 113 8.89 10.02 3.29
N VAL A 114 8.89 11.35 3.20
CA VAL A 114 7.66 12.15 3.13
C VAL A 114 6.80 11.75 1.92
N SER A 115 7.42 11.52 0.76
CA SER A 115 6.70 11.01 -0.42
C SER A 115 6.01 9.66 -0.15
N GLY A 116 6.69 8.72 0.52
CA GLY A 116 6.10 7.44 0.90
C GLY A 116 4.91 7.62 1.86
N LEU A 117 5.10 8.42 2.91
CA LEU A 117 4.06 8.74 3.88
C LEU A 117 2.83 9.34 3.20
N THR A 118 3.02 10.36 2.37
CA THR A 118 1.92 11.01 1.63
C THR A 118 1.21 10.03 0.68
N VAL A 119 1.96 9.18 -0.01
CA VAL A 119 1.37 8.17 -0.90
C VAL A 119 0.50 7.20 -0.13
N THR A 120 0.92 6.71 1.05
CA THR A 120 0.10 5.81 1.86
C THR A 120 -1.12 6.50 2.44
N LEU A 121 -0.95 7.69 3.02
CA LEU A 121 -2.08 8.44 3.60
C LEU A 121 -3.12 8.84 2.54
N GLY A 122 -2.71 9.09 1.30
CA GLY A 122 -3.61 9.33 0.17
C GLY A 122 -4.05 8.06 -0.56
N ASN A 123 -3.70 6.86 -0.07
CA ASN A 123 -3.99 5.62 -0.77
C ASN A 123 -5.29 4.99 -0.28
N PRO A 124 -6.39 5.04 -1.04
CA PRO A 124 -7.66 4.47 -0.62
C PRO A 124 -7.61 2.94 -0.46
N LYS A 125 -6.70 2.24 -1.14
CA LYS A 125 -6.50 0.81 -0.93
C LYS A 125 -6.05 0.53 0.51
N THR A 126 -5.08 1.29 1.01
CA THR A 126 -4.59 1.20 2.40
C THR A 126 -5.68 1.61 3.38
N MET A 127 -6.36 2.71 3.11
CA MET A 127 -7.47 3.20 3.93
C MET A 127 -8.56 2.14 4.08
N ILE A 128 -9.01 1.54 2.98
CA ILE A 128 -10.03 0.47 2.99
C ILE A 128 -9.54 -0.75 3.76
N PHE A 129 -8.27 -1.16 3.57
CA PHE A 129 -7.70 -2.27 4.31
C PHE A 129 -7.80 -2.04 5.82
N TYR A 130 -7.32 -0.90 6.30
CA TYR A 130 -7.33 -0.63 7.73
C TYR A 130 -8.72 -0.34 8.28
N LEU A 131 -9.52 0.50 7.65
CA LEU A 131 -10.85 0.88 8.18
C LEU A 131 -11.90 -0.20 8.01
N ALA A 132 -11.84 -0.99 6.93
CA ALA A 132 -12.86 -1.98 6.64
C ALA A 132 -12.47 -3.40 7.07
N LEU A 133 -11.22 -3.79 6.80
CA LEU A 133 -10.81 -5.19 6.97
C LEU A 133 -10.24 -5.47 8.36
N VAL A 134 -9.41 -4.59 8.91
CA VAL A 134 -8.77 -4.82 10.23
C VAL A 134 -9.80 -5.05 11.34
N PRO A 135 -10.91 -4.27 11.47
CA PRO A 135 -11.92 -4.52 12.50
C PRO A 135 -12.62 -5.87 12.39
N THR A 136 -12.63 -6.48 11.20
CA THR A 136 -13.22 -7.82 10.99
C THR A 136 -12.25 -8.95 11.33
N LEU A 137 -10.97 -8.68 11.39
CA LEU A 137 -9.90 -9.66 11.64
C LEU A 137 -9.39 -9.63 13.09
N VAL A 138 -9.53 -8.49 13.75
CA VAL A 138 -9.01 -8.24 15.09
C VAL A 138 -10.12 -7.70 15.98
N ASP A 139 -10.34 -8.32 17.13
CA ASP A 139 -11.26 -7.80 18.14
C ASP A 139 -10.63 -6.57 18.80
N LEU A 140 -11.04 -5.39 18.34
CA LEU A 140 -10.52 -4.11 18.81
C LEU A 140 -10.95 -3.77 20.23
N HIS A 141 -12.07 -4.34 20.71
CA HIS A 141 -12.58 -4.09 22.07
C HIS A 141 -11.78 -4.84 23.15
N ALA A 142 -11.22 -5.99 22.80
CA ALA A 142 -10.39 -6.80 23.68
C ALA A 142 -8.88 -6.53 23.53
N LEU A 143 -8.50 -5.47 22.77
CA LEU A 143 -7.11 -5.19 22.44
C LEU A 143 -6.40 -4.54 23.63
N THR A 144 -5.33 -5.17 24.13
CA THR A 144 -4.44 -4.59 25.12
C THR A 144 -3.33 -3.75 24.47
N ALA A 145 -2.65 -2.91 25.27
CA ALA A 145 -1.48 -2.16 24.78
C ALA A 145 -0.36 -3.10 24.27
N ALA A 146 -0.19 -4.27 24.89
CA ALA A 146 0.76 -5.27 24.44
C ALA A 146 0.36 -5.86 23.08
N ASP A 147 -0.92 -6.17 22.87
CA ASP A 147 -1.44 -6.64 21.57
C ASP A 147 -1.25 -5.61 20.48
N TYR A 148 -1.47 -4.32 20.77
CA TYR A 148 -1.19 -3.23 19.83
C TYR A 148 0.28 -3.19 19.45
N GLY A 149 1.19 -3.31 20.42
CA GLY A 149 2.63 -3.39 20.15
C GLY A 149 3.00 -4.56 19.23
N ILE A 150 2.36 -5.73 19.43
CA ILE A 150 2.53 -6.90 18.56
C ILE A 150 2.01 -6.61 17.14
N LEU A 151 0.84 -5.99 17.00
CA LEU A 151 0.30 -5.60 15.70
C LEU A 151 1.22 -4.63 14.96
N VAL A 152 1.75 -3.62 15.67
CA VAL A 152 2.74 -2.67 15.10
C VAL A 152 3.97 -3.41 14.59
N LEU A 153 4.54 -4.30 15.42
CA LEU A 153 5.72 -5.08 15.04
C LEU A 153 5.43 -5.99 13.83
N CYS A 154 4.31 -6.71 13.85
CA CYS A 154 3.89 -7.56 12.74
C CYS A 154 3.67 -6.74 11.45
N THR A 155 3.04 -5.57 11.55
CA THR A 155 2.85 -4.68 10.41
C THR A 155 4.18 -4.28 9.79
N VAL A 156 5.13 -3.83 10.61
CA VAL A 156 6.47 -3.44 10.14
C VAL A 156 7.18 -4.61 9.47
N VAL A 157 7.20 -5.77 10.13
CA VAL A 157 7.90 -6.97 9.63
C VAL A 157 7.27 -7.46 8.32
N VAL A 158 5.96 -7.59 8.26
CA VAL A 158 5.25 -8.04 7.05
C VAL A 158 5.48 -7.08 5.89
N LEU A 159 5.34 -5.78 6.13
CA LEU A 159 5.57 -4.79 5.07
C LEU A 159 7.02 -4.77 4.60
N LEU A 160 7.99 -4.92 5.48
CA LEU A 160 9.40 -5.04 5.09
C LEU A 160 9.63 -6.30 4.25
N ILE A 161 9.10 -7.46 4.68
CA ILE A 161 9.22 -8.73 3.94
C ILE A 161 8.63 -8.60 2.52
N VAL A 162 7.52 -7.88 2.37
CA VAL A 162 6.87 -7.70 1.08
C VAL A 162 7.55 -6.61 0.24
N LEU A 163 7.84 -5.43 0.81
CA LEU A 163 8.31 -4.27 0.04
C LEU A 163 9.80 -4.35 -0.31
N VAL A 164 10.66 -4.92 0.58
CA VAL A 164 12.10 -4.99 0.31
C VAL A 164 12.45 -5.81 -0.93
N PRO A 165 11.84 -6.98 -1.20
CA PRO A 165 12.04 -7.67 -2.48
C PRO A 165 11.65 -6.82 -3.69
N TYR A 166 10.52 -6.10 -3.66
CA TYR A 166 10.11 -5.22 -4.75
C TYR A 166 11.17 -4.15 -5.05
N LEU A 167 11.64 -3.47 -4.02
CA LEU A 167 12.66 -2.41 -4.20
C LEU A 167 14.02 -2.96 -4.61
N ALA A 168 14.41 -4.12 -4.08
CA ALA A 168 15.69 -4.77 -4.42
C ALA A 168 15.69 -5.24 -5.89
N LEU A 169 14.61 -5.91 -6.30
CA LEU A 169 14.45 -6.35 -7.69
C LEU A 169 14.39 -5.18 -8.66
N ALA A 170 13.62 -4.13 -8.33
CA ALA A 170 13.52 -2.93 -9.15
C ALA A 170 14.87 -2.19 -9.23
N ALA A 171 15.58 -2.05 -8.12
CA ALA A 171 16.88 -1.41 -8.11
C ALA A 171 17.93 -2.21 -8.91
N LYS A 172 17.91 -3.53 -8.80
CA LYS A 172 18.81 -4.45 -9.53
C LYS A 172 18.45 -4.51 -11.02
N ALA A 173 17.16 -4.52 -11.33
CA ALA A 173 16.65 -4.57 -12.70
C ALA A 173 16.58 -3.18 -13.37
N ARG A 174 17.15 -2.17 -12.75
CA ARG A 174 17.10 -0.77 -13.20
C ARG A 174 17.49 -0.57 -14.66
N TRP A 175 18.43 -1.36 -15.17
CA TRP A 175 18.86 -1.30 -16.56
C TRP A 175 17.90 -2.03 -17.51
N LEU A 176 17.28 -3.16 -17.08
CA LEU A 176 16.31 -3.91 -17.87
C LEU A 176 14.94 -3.22 -17.95
N LEU A 177 14.46 -2.69 -16.82
CA LEU A 177 13.15 -2.06 -16.69
C LEU A 177 13.08 -0.64 -17.28
N ARG A 178 14.19 -0.15 -17.88
CA ARG A 178 14.20 1.07 -18.70
C ARG A 178 13.59 0.85 -20.08
N THR A 179 13.40 -0.40 -20.51
CA THR A 179 12.79 -0.64 -21.81
C THR A 179 11.28 -0.38 -21.77
N PRO A 180 10.71 0.31 -22.79
CA PRO A 180 9.27 0.57 -22.84
C PRO A 180 8.41 -0.67 -22.73
N ARG A 181 8.89 -1.81 -23.24
CA ARG A 181 8.19 -3.11 -23.18
C ARG A 181 8.07 -3.63 -21.73
N ALA A 182 9.15 -3.57 -20.95
CA ALA A 182 9.14 -4.03 -19.55
C ALA A 182 8.27 -3.14 -18.67
N LEU A 183 8.32 -1.82 -18.85
CA LEU A 183 7.44 -0.88 -18.15
C LEU A 183 5.96 -1.11 -18.51
N LYS A 184 5.66 -1.38 -19.78
CA LYS A 184 4.30 -1.70 -20.22
C LYS A 184 3.79 -3.00 -19.61
N ALA A 185 4.63 -4.04 -19.51
CA ALA A 185 4.26 -5.29 -18.84
C ALA A 185 3.98 -5.05 -17.34
N LEU A 186 4.86 -4.33 -16.63
CA LEU A 186 4.67 -3.97 -15.22
C LEU A 186 3.37 -3.18 -15.00
N ASN A 187 3.11 -2.17 -15.82
CA ASN A 187 1.90 -1.35 -15.74
C ASN A 187 0.63 -2.17 -15.97
N ARG A 188 0.61 -3.06 -16.97
CA ARG A 188 -0.54 -3.93 -17.24
C ARG A 188 -0.79 -4.92 -16.12
N THR A 189 0.26 -5.51 -15.55
CA THR A 189 0.14 -6.40 -14.39
C THR A 189 -0.47 -5.65 -13.19
N ALA A 190 0.04 -4.44 -12.89
CA ALA A 190 -0.49 -3.60 -11.82
C ALA A 190 -1.97 -3.25 -12.06
N ALA A 191 -2.34 -2.85 -13.28
CA ALA A 191 -3.72 -2.55 -13.66
C ALA A 191 -4.66 -3.76 -13.48
N SER A 192 -4.23 -4.95 -13.90
CA SER A 192 -5.03 -6.18 -13.75
C SER A 192 -5.28 -6.52 -12.28
N PHE A 193 -4.25 -6.40 -11.42
CA PHE A 193 -4.42 -6.61 -9.98
C PHE A 193 -5.34 -5.56 -9.33
N MET A 194 -5.24 -4.29 -9.73
CA MET A 194 -6.13 -3.23 -9.23
C MET A 194 -7.58 -3.44 -9.65
N GLY A 195 -7.81 -3.82 -10.91
CA GLY A 195 -9.13 -4.16 -11.40
C GLY A 195 -9.73 -5.38 -10.69
N GLY A 196 -8.93 -6.42 -10.48
CA GLY A 196 -9.32 -7.60 -9.71
C GLY A 196 -9.66 -7.27 -8.25
N ALA A 197 -8.88 -6.40 -7.59
CA ALA A 197 -9.16 -5.95 -6.24
C ALA A 197 -10.45 -5.12 -6.17
N ALA A 198 -10.67 -4.22 -7.13
CA ALA A 198 -11.91 -3.45 -7.23
C ALA A 198 -13.13 -4.35 -7.36
N ALA A 199 -13.08 -5.35 -8.24
CA ALA A 199 -14.14 -6.34 -8.42
C ALA A 199 -14.38 -7.14 -7.13
N ALA A 200 -13.33 -7.63 -6.47
CA ALA A 200 -13.45 -8.38 -5.23
C ALA A 200 -14.10 -7.57 -4.09
N ILE A 201 -13.82 -6.25 -4.00
CA ILE A 201 -14.43 -5.36 -3.01
C ILE A 201 -15.89 -5.06 -3.37
N ALA A 202 -16.20 -4.87 -4.65
CA ALA A 202 -17.57 -4.57 -5.10
C ALA A 202 -18.54 -5.74 -4.88
N LEU A 203 -18.05 -6.99 -4.99
CA LEU A 203 -18.85 -8.21 -4.84
C LEU A 203 -19.09 -8.63 -3.38
N ARG A 204 -18.44 -8.01 -2.42
CA ARG A 204 -18.64 -8.23 -0.97
C ARG A 204 -19.48 -7.12 -0.34
#